data_e1f77961db1061a28dabf4d34d4a9156
#
_entry.id   e1f77961db1061a28dabf4d34d4a9156
#
_cell.length_a   1.000
_cell.length_b   1.000
_cell.length_c   1.000
_cell.angle_alpha   90.00
_cell.angle_beta   90.00
_cell.angle_gamma   90.00
#
_symmetry.space_group_name_H-M   'P 1'
#
loop_
_entity.id
_entity.type
_entity.pdbx_description
1 polymer ?
#
loop_
_entity_poly.entity_id
_entity_poly.type
_entity_poly.pdbx_seq_one_letter_code
_entity_poly.pdbx_strand_id
1 'polypeptide(L)'
;MMVTIDDETLARAVLTFCLDSDDAVMYALVKGTGSAASALQLIADSGPGNHENVTAAACTSLDAAFINGVTRWGRTINARGMASFHGSLVSWQQRLASLPSKDPDALRDWFTADGTQWIIAPHHPCWPSQLNDLSLRTDWASPLCLWGKDDPRALVSCS
;
A
#
# COMPACT_ATOMS: atom_id res chain seq x y z
N MET A 1 12.13 5.69 -23.03
CA MET A 1 12.21 6.60 -21.86
C MET A 1 11.82 5.81 -20.62
N MET A 2 12.75 5.65 -19.70
CA MET A 2 12.48 4.95 -18.43
C MET A 2 11.62 5.86 -17.56
N VAL A 3 10.41 5.41 -17.22
CA VAL A 3 9.58 6.09 -16.25
C VAL A 3 10.11 5.71 -14.87
N THR A 4 10.78 6.66 -14.22
CA THR A 4 11.22 6.50 -12.84
C THR A 4 9.99 6.60 -11.94
N ILE A 5 9.71 5.55 -11.17
CA ILE A 5 8.64 5.60 -10.18
C ILE A 5 9.11 6.36 -8.94
N ASP A 6 8.23 7.18 -8.38
CA ASP A 6 8.52 7.94 -7.17
C ASP A 6 8.44 7.05 -5.92
N ASP A 7 8.83 7.59 -4.77
CA ASP A 7 8.85 6.85 -3.51
C ASP A 7 7.46 6.39 -3.08
N GLU A 8 6.44 7.20 -3.29
CA GLU A 8 5.05 6.84 -2.96
C GLU A 8 4.56 5.69 -3.84
N THR A 9 4.85 5.73 -5.14
CA THR A 9 4.49 4.64 -6.06
C THR A 9 5.23 3.35 -5.69
N LEU A 10 6.52 3.44 -5.35
CA LEU A 10 7.27 2.29 -4.88
C LEU A 10 6.67 1.70 -3.60
N ALA A 11 6.32 2.54 -2.64
CA ALA A 11 5.69 2.08 -1.40
C ALA A 11 4.37 1.37 -1.69
N ARG A 12 3.56 1.87 -2.60
CA ARG A 12 2.31 1.23 -3.02
C ARG A 12 2.55 -0.13 -3.67
N ALA A 13 3.59 -0.25 -4.48
CA ALA A 13 3.99 -1.52 -5.08
C ALA A 13 4.42 -2.54 -4.00
N VAL A 14 5.22 -2.12 -3.04
CA VAL A 14 5.66 -2.97 -1.92
C VAL A 14 4.45 -3.43 -1.09
N LEU A 15 3.53 -2.52 -0.75
CA LEU A 15 2.33 -2.87 0.01
C LEU A 15 1.44 -3.84 -0.78
N THR A 16 1.31 -3.66 -2.08
CA THR A 16 0.55 -4.59 -2.93
C THR A 16 1.17 -5.99 -2.94
N PHE A 17 2.50 -6.06 -2.93
CA PHE A 17 3.21 -7.35 -2.81
C PHE A 17 2.83 -8.08 -1.51
N CYS A 18 2.50 -7.35 -0.45
CA CYS A 18 2.08 -7.94 0.83
C CYS A 18 0.65 -8.48 0.80
N LEU A 19 -0.12 -8.21 -0.26
CA LEU A 19 -1.53 -8.54 -0.37
C LEU A 19 -1.75 -9.67 -1.38
N ASP A 20 -2.78 -10.48 -1.16
CA ASP A 20 -3.22 -11.48 -2.14
C ASP A 20 -4.23 -10.90 -3.14
N SER A 21 -4.92 -9.83 -2.76
CA SER A 21 -5.93 -9.13 -3.57
C SER A 21 -6.13 -7.73 -3.00
N ASP A 22 -6.98 -6.93 -3.62
CA ASP A 22 -7.38 -5.64 -3.06
C ASP A 22 -7.90 -5.83 -1.64
N ASP A 23 -7.42 -5.03 -0.71
CA ASP A 23 -7.60 -5.24 0.71
C ASP A 23 -8.11 -3.96 1.38
N ALA A 24 -9.32 -4.04 1.94
CA ALA A 24 -9.95 -2.93 2.65
C ALA A 24 -9.17 -2.52 3.91
N VAL A 25 -8.52 -3.47 4.57
CA VAL A 25 -7.73 -3.22 5.78
C VAL A 25 -6.50 -2.36 5.44
N MET A 26 -5.79 -2.73 4.38
CA MET A 26 -4.64 -1.95 3.90
C MET A 26 -5.09 -0.57 3.39
N TYR A 27 -6.20 -0.51 2.66
CA TYR A 27 -6.74 0.76 2.18
C TYR A 27 -7.04 1.71 3.35
N ALA A 28 -7.68 1.21 4.40
CA ALA A 28 -7.97 2.02 5.59
C ALA A 28 -6.69 2.49 6.29
N LEU A 29 -5.68 1.63 6.39
CA LEU A 29 -4.39 2.00 6.99
C LEU A 29 -3.71 3.11 6.20
N VAL A 30 -3.61 2.99 4.88
CA VAL A 30 -3.01 4.02 4.03
C VAL A 30 -3.77 5.34 4.16
N LYS A 31 -5.10 5.28 4.20
CA LYS A 31 -5.95 6.45 4.40
C LYS A 31 -5.69 7.12 5.75
N GLY A 32 -5.50 6.33 6.79
CA GLY A 32 -5.25 6.83 8.14
C GLY A 32 -3.86 7.41 8.34
N THR A 33 -2.86 6.88 7.65
CA THR A 33 -1.47 7.41 7.70
C THR A 33 -1.27 8.59 6.77
N GLY A 34 -2.12 8.75 5.76
CA GLY A 34 -2.02 9.81 4.77
C GLY A 34 -1.16 9.47 3.55
N SER A 35 -0.35 8.42 3.60
CA SER A 35 0.46 7.98 2.46
C SER A 35 0.85 6.51 2.60
N ALA A 36 1.12 5.86 1.47
CA ALA A 36 1.63 4.49 1.46
C ALA A 36 3.06 4.41 2.01
N ALA A 37 3.87 5.43 1.77
CA ALA A 37 5.23 5.49 2.30
C ALA A 37 5.23 5.48 3.84
N SER A 38 4.35 6.25 4.48
CA SER A 38 4.20 6.27 5.94
C SER A 38 3.69 4.94 6.47
N ALA A 39 2.68 4.35 5.80
CA ALA A 39 2.15 3.05 6.19
C ALA A 39 3.22 1.96 6.13
N LEU A 40 3.98 1.92 5.04
CA LEU A 40 5.07 0.95 4.85
C LEU A 40 6.14 1.09 5.93
N GLN A 41 6.54 2.32 6.25
CA GLN A 41 7.55 2.57 7.29
C GLN A 41 7.09 2.05 8.65
N LEU A 42 5.85 2.31 9.02
CA LEU A 42 5.29 1.83 10.29
C LEU A 42 5.19 0.30 10.33
N ILE A 43 4.79 -0.33 9.24
CA ILE A 43 4.73 -1.81 9.15
C ILE A 43 6.14 -2.39 9.31
N ALA A 44 7.13 -1.82 8.64
CA ALA A 44 8.51 -2.27 8.75
C ALA A 44 9.07 -2.09 10.18
N ASP A 45 8.79 -0.95 10.80
CA ASP A 45 9.27 -0.63 12.15
C ASP A 45 8.60 -1.51 13.21
N SER A 46 7.39 -1.98 12.96
CA SER A 46 6.67 -2.87 13.89
C SER A 46 7.07 -4.34 13.77
N GLY A 47 7.86 -4.68 12.75
CA GLY A 47 8.29 -6.05 12.49
C GLY A 47 9.46 -6.52 13.35
N PRO A 48 9.79 -7.82 13.28
CA PRO A 48 10.93 -8.38 14.01
C PRO A 48 12.26 -7.79 13.54
N GLY A 49 13.25 -7.77 14.41
CA GLY A 49 14.58 -7.25 14.11
C GLY A 49 14.79 -5.79 14.44
N ASN A 50 13.75 -5.07 14.86
CA ASN A 50 13.85 -3.69 15.31
C ASN A 50 14.05 -3.62 16.83
N HIS A 51 14.55 -2.46 17.30
CA HIS A 51 14.63 -2.19 18.73
C HIS A 51 13.22 -2.21 19.34
N GLU A 52 13.09 -2.74 20.56
CA GLU A 52 11.81 -2.92 21.25
C GLU A 52 11.01 -1.61 21.34
N ASN A 53 11.67 -0.49 21.64
CA ASN A 53 11.01 0.83 21.73
C ASN A 53 10.46 1.29 20.39
N VAL A 54 11.18 1.03 19.30
CA VAL A 54 10.73 1.36 17.93
C VAL A 54 9.51 0.52 17.57
N THR A 55 9.56 -0.77 17.85
CA THR A 55 8.45 -1.70 17.58
C THR A 55 7.18 -1.28 18.35
N ALA A 56 7.31 -0.98 19.65
CA ALA A 56 6.17 -0.57 20.48
C ALA A 56 5.54 0.74 19.99
N ALA A 57 6.37 1.73 19.66
CA ALA A 57 5.90 3.02 19.13
C ALA A 57 5.18 2.84 17.79
N ALA A 58 5.74 2.02 16.90
CA ALA A 58 5.15 1.74 15.60
C ALA A 58 3.80 1.02 15.73
N CYS A 59 3.69 0.05 16.62
CA CYS A 59 2.43 -0.65 16.88
C CYS A 59 1.34 0.29 17.37
N THR A 60 1.67 1.20 18.29
CA THR A 60 0.74 2.23 18.78
C THR A 60 0.29 3.14 17.65
N SER A 61 1.22 3.60 16.82
CA SER A 61 0.91 4.47 15.68
C SER A 61 0.07 3.77 14.63
N LEU A 62 0.33 2.49 14.38
CA LEU A 62 -0.46 1.68 13.44
C LEU A 62 -1.91 1.52 13.90
N ASP A 63 -2.12 1.21 15.17
CA ASP A 63 -3.48 1.08 15.72
C ASP A 63 -4.25 2.39 15.59
N ALA A 64 -3.64 3.51 15.95
CA ALA A 64 -4.24 4.83 15.84
C ALA A 64 -4.54 5.20 14.38
N ALA A 65 -3.61 4.94 13.47
CA ALA A 65 -3.77 5.21 12.05
C ALA A 65 -4.89 4.35 11.43
N PHE A 66 -4.95 3.09 11.79
CA PHE A 66 -5.99 2.20 11.28
C PHE A 66 -7.38 2.65 11.74
N ILE A 67 -7.54 2.96 13.03
CA ILE A 67 -8.80 3.48 13.58
C ILE A 67 -9.20 4.77 12.86
N ASN A 68 -8.26 5.69 12.69
CA ASN A 68 -8.48 6.94 11.97
C ASN A 68 -8.93 6.71 10.52
N GLY A 69 -8.28 5.79 9.82
CA GLY A 69 -8.60 5.45 8.44
C GLY A 69 -9.99 4.83 8.29
N VAL A 70 -10.34 3.92 9.18
CA VAL A 70 -11.67 3.29 9.20
C VAL A 70 -12.75 4.36 9.44
N THR A 71 -12.51 5.26 10.39
CA THR A 71 -13.44 6.35 10.71
C THR A 71 -13.61 7.31 9.53
N ARG A 72 -12.51 7.69 8.88
CA ARG A 72 -12.54 8.55 7.69
C ARG A 72 -13.26 7.90 6.51
N TRP A 73 -13.25 6.57 6.46
CA TRP A 73 -13.95 5.81 5.42
C TRP A 73 -15.43 5.61 5.76
N GLY A 74 -15.92 6.20 6.84
CA GLY A 74 -17.32 6.15 7.25
C GLY A 74 -17.71 4.85 7.94
N ARG A 75 -16.74 4.10 8.47
CA ARG A 75 -16.99 2.85 9.20
C ARG A 75 -16.68 3.00 10.69
N THR A 76 -17.16 2.07 11.48
CA THR A 76 -16.81 1.93 12.89
C THR A 76 -15.95 0.69 13.10
N ILE A 77 -15.04 0.75 14.06
CA ILE A 77 -14.15 -0.35 14.41
C ILE A 77 -14.59 -0.97 15.74
N ASN A 78 -14.48 -2.28 15.84
CA ASN A 78 -14.72 -3.03 17.08
C ASN A 78 -13.51 -3.93 17.39
N ALA A 79 -13.58 -4.65 18.50
CA ALA A 79 -12.48 -5.54 18.93
C ALA A 79 -12.15 -6.61 17.88
N ARG A 80 -13.17 -7.13 17.18
CA ARG A 80 -12.98 -8.11 16.11
C ARG A 80 -12.23 -7.52 14.91
N GLY A 81 -12.57 -6.28 14.53
CA GLY A 81 -11.89 -5.56 13.48
C GLY A 81 -10.43 -5.28 13.82
N MET A 82 -10.13 -4.91 15.06
CA MET A 82 -8.75 -4.72 15.53
C MET A 82 -7.97 -6.03 15.51
N ALA A 83 -8.56 -7.13 15.95
CA ALA A 83 -7.91 -8.44 15.90
C ALA A 83 -7.60 -8.87 14.46
N SER A 84 -8.52 -8.61 13.54
CA SER A 84 -8.33 -8.86 12.10
C SER A 84 -7.18 -8.03 11.55
N PHE A 85 -7.10 -6.75 11.92
CA PHE A 85 -5.99 -5.87 11.52
C PHE A 85 -4.65 -6.42 12.04
N HIS A 86 -4.57 -6.81 13.30
CA HIS A 86 -3.34 -7.34 13.88
C HIS A 86 -2.89 -8.63 13.19
N GLY A 87 -3.82 -9.51 12.82
CA GLY A 87 -3.53 -10.72 12.04
C GLY A 87 -2.99 -10.40 10.65
N SER A 88 -3.61 -9.44 9.98
CA SER A 88 -3.13 -8.96 8.67
C SER A 88 -1.73 -8.36 8.77
N LEU A 89 -1.46 -7.58 9.82
CA LEU A 89 -0.16 -6.96 10.05
C LEU A 89 0.96 -8.00 10.14
N VAL A 90 0.74 -9.08 10.87
CA VAL A 90 1.71 -10.18 10.97
C VAL A 90 1.98 -10.79 9.58
N SER A 91 0.95 -11.03 8.80
CA SER A 91 1.08 -11.55 7.43
C SER A 91 1.88 -10.59 6.54
N TRP A 92 1.61 -9.29 6.62
CA TRP A 92 2.34 -8.28 5.84
C TRP A 92 3.82 -8.22 6.22
N GLN A 93 4.13 -8.30 7.51
CA GLN A 93 5.52 -8.33 8.00
C GLN A 93 6.27 -9.54 7.45
N GLN A 94 5.62 -10.71 7.42
CA GLN A 94 6.22 -11.93 6.84
C GLN A 94 6.50 -11.77 5.36
N ARG A 95 5.60 -11.16 4.61
CA ARG A 95 5.78 -10.92 3.18
C ARG A 95 6.86 -9.89 2.90
N LEU A 96 6.95 -8.83 3.70
CA LEU A 96 8.05 -7.87 3.59
C LEU A 96 9.41 -8.54 3.76
N ALA A 97 9.51 -9.48 4.69
CA ALA A 97 10.75 -10.22 4.92
C ALA A 97 11.15 -11.10 3.73
N SER A 98 10.21 -11.45 2.85
CA SER A 98 10.46 -12.26 1.65
C SER A 98 10.84 -11.45 0.42
N LEU A 99 10.89 -10.12 0.49
CA LEU A 99 11.34 -9.28 -0.63
C LEU A 99 12.79 -9.59 -0.99
N PRO A 100 13.14 -9.54 -2.30
CA PRO A 100 14.50 -9.89 -2.75
C PRO A 100 15.57 -8.90 -2.30
N SER A 101 15.18 -7.68 -1.94
CA SER A 101 16.09 -6.64 -1.49
C SER A 101 15.35 -5.64 -0.60
N LYS A 102 16.10 -4.88 0.20
CA LYS A 102 15.61 -3.70 0.93
C LYS A 102 16.06 -2.41 0.28
N ASP A 103 16.94 -2.48 -0.73
CA ASP A 103 17.40 -1.31 -1.45
C ASP A 103 16.29 -0.79 -2.38
N PRO A 104 15.89 0.50 -2.25
CA PRO A 104 14.83 1.07 -3.09
C PRO A 104 15.09 0.95 -4.59
N ASP A 105 16.32 1.17 -5.04
CA ASP A 105 16.65 1.11 -6.48
C ASP A 105 16.55 -0.32 -7.00
N ALA A 106 17.02 -1.30 -6.23
CA ALA A 106 16.87 -2.69 -6.60
C ALA A 106 15.40 -3.12 -6.64
N LEU A 107 14.58 -2.62 -5.73
CA LEU A 107 13.14 -2.90 -5.74
C LEU A 107 12.44 -2.25 -6.93
N ARG A 108 12.82 -1.03 -7.31
CA ARG A 108 12.27 -0.38 -8.51
C ARG A 108 12.53 -1.22 -9.75
N ASP A 109 13.76 -1.70 -9.92
CA ASP A 109 14.12 -2.55 -11.06
C ASP A 109 13.34 -3.87 -11.03
N TRP A 110 13.20 -4.46 -9.87
CA TRP A 110 12.49 -5.73 -9.72
C TRP A 110 10.98 -5.58 -10.03
N PHE A 111 10.32 -4.56 -9.46
CA PHE A 111 8.90 -4.33 -9.68
C PHE A 111 8.56 -3.90 -11.11
N THR A 112 9.48 -3.20 -11.77
CA THR A 112 9.29 -2.76 -13.16
C THR A 112 9.84 -3.73 -14.20
N ALA A 113 10.35 -4.90 -13.79
CA ALA A 113 11.00 -5.88 -14.65
C ALA A 113 12.09 -5.20 -15.51
N ASP A 114 13.02 -4.51 -14.85
CA ASP A 114 14.13 -3.74 -15.47
C ASP A 114 13.65 -2.67 -16.44
N GLY A 115 12.52 -2.02 -16.14
CA GLY A 115 11.98 -0.94 -16.95
C GLY A 115 11.05 -1.40 -18.07
N THR A 116 10.73 -2.69 -18.16
CA THR A 116 9.83 -3.21 -19.20
C THR A 116 8.35 -3.09 -18.83
N GLN A 117 8.06 -2.80 -17.56
CA GLN A 117 6.70 -2.61 -17.07
C GLN A 117 6.57 -1.25 -16.40
N TRP A 118 5.44 -0.60 -16.61
CA TRP A 118 5.14 0.63 -15.88
C TRP A 118 4.33 0.31 -14.62
N ILE A 119 4.48 1.18 -13.62
CA ILE A 119 3.66 1.20 -12.40
C ILE A 119 3.15 2.61 -12.23
N ILE A 120 1.85 2.74 -11.99
CA ILE A 120 1.23 4.04 -11.71
C ILE A 120 0.41 3.97 -10.43
N ALA A 121 0.31 5.11 -9.75
CA ALA A 121 -0.46 5.31 -8.53
C ALA A 121 -1.53 6.37 -8.77
N PRO A 122 -2.48 6.58 -7.85
CA PRO A 122 -3.59 7.52 -8.04
C PRO A 122 -3.20 8.95 -8.40
N HIS A 123 -2.00 9.40 -8.05
CA HIS A 123 -1.52 10.74 -8.39
C HIS A 123 -0.93 10.83 -9.80
N HIS A 124 -0.81 9.72 -10.53
CA HIS A 124 -0.29 9.70 -11.89
C HIS A 124 -1.34 10.20 -12.89
N PRO A 125 -0.97 11.01 -13.91
CA PRO A 125 -1.92 11.52 -14.88
C PRO A 125 -2.72 10.46 -15.66
N CYS A 126 -2.16 9.28 -15.84
CA CYS A 126 -2.81 8.17 -16.55
C CYS A 126 -3.69 7.29 -15.65
N TRP A 127 -3.84 7.64 -14.37
CA TRP A 127 -4.69 6.86 -13.47
C TRP A 127 -6.15 6.96 -13.90
N PRO A 128 -6.84 5.82 -14.10
CA PRO A 128 -8.25 5.85 -14.47
C PRO A 128 -9.11 6.38 -13.32
N SER A 129 -9.78 7.52 -13.55
CA SER A 129 -10.60 8.17 -12.52
C SER A 129 -11.75 7.28 -12.03
N GLN A 130 -12.22 6.37 -12.87
CA GLN A 130 -13.27 5.40 -12.52
C GLN A 130 -12.90 4.52 -11.31
N LEU A 131 -11.61 4.26 -11.09
CA LEU A 131 -11.16 3.49 -9.94
C LEU A 131 -11.37 4.21 -8.61
N ASN A 132 -11.44 5.53 -8.63
CA ASN A 132 -11.71 6.32 -7.42
C ASN A 132 -13.11 6.06 -6.86
N ASP A 133 -14.06 5.69 -7.72
CA ASP A 133 -15.44 5.42 -7.32
C ASP A 133 -15.56 4.13 -6.50
N LEU A 134 -14.60 3.21 -6.61
CA LEU A 134 -14.59 1.98 -5.82
C LEU A 134 -14.48 2.27 -4.32
N SER A 135 -13.79 3.35 -3.94
CA SER A 135 -13.63 3.72 -2.54
C SER A 135 -14.86 4.37 -1.93
N LEU A 136 -15.86 4.73 -2.73
CA LEU A 136 -17.14 5.24 -2.25
C LEU A 136 -18.00 4.13 -1.62
N ARG A 137 -17.73 2.88 -1.98
CA ARG A 137 -18.41 1.72 -1.42
C ARG A 137 -17.63 1.22 -0.21
N THR A 138 -18.34 0.90 0.86
CA THR A 138 -17.71 0.46 2.12
C THR A 138 -17.24 -0.99 2.08
N ASP A 139 -17.56 -1.73 1.03
CA ASP A 139 -17.21 -3.14 0.84
C ASP A 139 -16.10 -3.34 -0.21
N TRP A 140 -15.64 -2.28 -0.85
CA TRP A 140 -14.62 -2.34 -1.91
C TRP A 140 -13.51 -1.32 -1.64
N ALA A 141 -12.30 -1.69 -2.02
CA ALA A 141 -11.15 -0.80 -1.95
C ALA A 141 -10.55 -0.62 -3.34
N SER A 142 -10.12 0.61 -3.64
CA SER A 142 -9.35 0.88 -4.85
C SER A 142 -7.99 0.18 -4.76
N PRO A 143 -7.44 -0.32 -5.89
CA PRO A 143 -6.08 -0.82 -5.89
C PRO A 143 -5.10 0.29 -5.50
N LEU A 144 -4.00 -0.08 -4.85
CA LEU A 144 -2.97 0.88 -4.44
C LEU A 144 -2.17 1.41 -5.63
N CYS A 145 -1.96 0.56 -6.63
CA CYS A 145 -1.27 0.91 -7.86
C CYS A 145 -1.67 -0.06 -8.98
N LEU A 146 -1.30 0.28 -10.21
CA LEU A 146 -1.54 -0.55 -11.40
C LEU A 146 -0.21 -0.82 -12.09
N TRP A 147 -0.09 -2.02 -12.63
CA TRP A 147 1.02 -2.45 -13.49
C TRP A 147 0.56 -2.67 -14.91
N GLY A 148 1.46 -2.45 -15.85
CA GLY A 148 1.18 -2.78 -17.22
C GLY A 148 2.43 -2.73 -18.10
N LYS A 149 2.23 -3.11 -19.34
CA LYS A 149 3.22 -3.04 -20.40
C LYS A 149 2.75 -2.01 -21.44
N ASP A 150 3.67 -1.63 -22.32
CA ASP A 150 3.42 -0.66 -23.38
C ASP A 150 3.17 0.75 -22.84
N ASP A 151 2.17 1.45 -23.33
CA ASP A 151 1.93 2.86 -23.01
C ASP A 151 0.79 3.01 -22.00
N PRO A 152 1.06 3.53 -20.77
CA PRO A 152 0.00 3.75 -19.78
C PRO A 152 -1.08 4.75 -20.21
N ARG A 153 -0.81 5.59 -21.23
CA ARG A 153 -1.79 6.54 -21.77
C ARG A 153 -3.01 5.83 -22.37
N ALA A 154 -2.86 4.56 -22.76
CA ALA A 154 -3.98 3.74 -23.25
C ALA A 154 -5.10 3.61 -22.22
N LEU A 155 -4.80 3.71 -20.91
CA LEU A 155 -5.81 3.62 -19.86
C LEU A 155 -6.81 4.76 -19.85
N VAL A 156 -6.41 5.93 -20.33
CA VAL A 156 -7.26 7.14 -20.37
C VAL A 156 -7.84 7.42 -21.75
N SER A 157 -7.31 6.82 -22.79
CA SER A 157 -7.78 7.02 -24.17
C SER A 157 -9.05 6.25 -24.49
N CYS A 158 -9.49 5.37 -23.62
CA CYS A 158 -10.71 4.54 -23.80
C CYS A 158 -11.93 5.10 -23.06
N SER A 159 -11.83 6.30 -22.55
CA SER A 159 -12.94 6.97 -21.86
C SER A 159 -13.89 7.68 -22.81
#